data_e2eeeee8dc999a576f6d9514021a3825
#
_entry.id   e2eeeee8dc999a576f6d9514021a3825
#
_cell.length_a   1.000
_cell.length_b   1.000
_cell.length_c   1.000
_cell.angle_alpha   90.00
_cell.angle_beta   90.00
_cell.angle_gamma   90.00
#
_symmetry.space_group_name_H-M   'P 1'
#
loop_
_entity.id
_entity.type
_entity.pdbx_description
1 polymer ?
#
loop_
_entity_poly.entity_id
_entity_poly.type
_entity_poly.pdbx_seq_one_letter_code
_entity_poly.pdbx_strand_id
1 'polypeptide(L)'
;MPPGDCGENAALDTDQSAGIARLFHGVSGTRMNTIAFEIAGGLGAAWTADDGTAGHAGIDFLMRQTAQIGGGTTEMARNVVSERVLGMPRERSVDRDIAFRDVPRNASSRS
;
A
#
# COMPACT_ATOMS: atom_id res chain seq x y z
N MET A 1 38.95 12.69 14.71
CA MET A 1 37.54 12.25 14.74
C MET A 1 36.92 12.72 13.45
N PRO A 2 36.63 11.86 12.48
CA PRO A 2 36.00 12.29 11.24
C PRO A 2 34.55 12.73 11.54
N PRO A 3 34.01 13.76 10.85
CA PRO A 3 32.62 14.15 11.01
C PRO A 3 31.74 13.01 10.51
N GLY A 4 30.98 12.42 11.41
CA GLY A 4 30.10 11.31 11.12
C GLY A 4 29.01 11.69 10.14
N ASP A 5 28.79 10.79 9.27
CA ASP A 5 27.81 10.63 8.20
C ASP A 5 26.34 10.70 8.71
N CYS A 6 25.95 11.87 9.23
CA CYS A 6 24.57 12.09 9.70
C CYS A 6 23.54 12.27 8.57
N GLY A 7 24.00 12.57 7.35
CA GLY A 7 23.09 12.87 6.24
C GLY A 7 22.50 11.64 5.55
N GLU A 8 23.32 10.62 5.33
CA GLU A 8 22.88 9.38 4.64
C GLU A 8 21.97 8.52 5.51
N ASN A 9 22.27 8.43 6.81
CA ASN A 9 21.42 7.68 7.74
C ASN A 9 20.04 8.35 7.95
N ALA A 10 19.97 9.68 7.96
CA ALA A 10 18.72 10.40 8.10
C ALA A 10 17.79 10.23 6.86
N ALA A 11 18.37 10.20 5.65
CA ALA A 11 17.60 9.98 4.41
C ALA A 11 17.10 8.53 4.30
N LEU A 12 17.92 7.54 4.67
CA LEU A 12 17.54 6.12 4.72
C LEU A 12 16.46 5.87 5.77
N ASP A 13 16.58 6.50 6.94
CA ASP A 13 15.59 6.40 8.02
C ASP A 13 14.23 6.98 7.60
N THR A 14 14.22 8.06 6.81
CA THR A 14 13.01 8.69 6.28
C THR A 14 12.32 7.80 5.23
N ASP A 15 13.07 7.18 4.33
CA ASP A 15 12.51 6.30 3.29
C ASP A 15 11.97 4.98 3.90
N GLN A 16 12.64 4.46 4.92
CA GLN A 16 12.18 3.27 5.66
C GLN A 16 10.92 3.56 6.46
N SER A 17 10.87 4.67 7.19
CA SER A 17 9.70 5.08 7.97
C SER A 17 8.49 5.38 7.08
N ALA A 18 8.72 5.98 5.91
CA ALA A 18 7.67 6.22 4.92
C ALA A 18 7.04 4.91 4.41
N GLY A 19 7.83 3.87 4.16
CA GLY A 19 7.33 2.55 3.75
C GLY A 19 6.46 1.89 4.81
N ILE A 20 6.87 1.95 6.07
CA ILE A 20 6.11 1.42 7.21
C ILE A 20 4.81 2.22 7.41
N ALA A 21 4.91 3.55 7.43
CA ALA A 21 3.76 4.43 7.60
C ALA A 21 2.72 4.19 6.50
N ARG A 22 3.17 4.06 5.25
CA ARG A 22 2.29 3.77 4.13
C ARG A 22 1.55 2.44 4.29
N LEU A 23 2.26 1.37 4.66
CA LEU A 23 1.64 0.07 4.91
C LEU A 23 0.60 0.16 6.03
N PHE A 24 0.95 0.83 7.13
CA PHE A 24 0.05 1.05 8.26
C PHE A 24 -1.20 1.83 7.85
N HIS A 25 -1.05 2.95 7.15
CA HIS A 25 -2.18 3.77 6.70
C HIS A 25 -3.10 3.02 5.73
N GLY A 26 -2.54 2.26 4.78
CA GLY A 26 -3.34 1.47 3.84
C GLY A 26 -4.21 0.42 4.55
N VAL A 27 -3.61 -0.34 5.46
CA VAL A 27 -4.32 -1.42 6.17
C VAL A 27 -5.28 -0.85 7.22
N SER A 28 -4.82 0.09 8.06
CA SER A 28 -5.62 0.65 9.16
C SER A 28 -6.76 1.52 8.64
N GLY A 29 -6.51 2.36 7.63
CA GLY A 29 -7.53 3.23 7.03
C GLY A 29 -8.70 2.43 6.45
N THR A 30 -8.41 1.37 5.70
CA THR A 30 -9.44 0.49 5.18
C THR A 30 -10.30 -0.13 6.29
N ARG A 31 -9.65 -0.59 7.37
CA ARG A 31 -10.35 -1.18 8.52
C ARG A 31 -11.18 -0.14 9.27
N MET A 32 -10.63 1.05 9.50
CA MET A 32 -11.32 2.15 10.17
C MET A 32 -12.58 2.58 9.40
N ASN A 33 -12.48 2.74 8.08
CA ASN A 33 -13.61 3.14 7.25
C ASN A 33 -14.69 2.04 7.18
N THR A 34 -14.30 0.76 7.26
CA THR A 34 -15.25 -0.34 7.37
C THR A 34 -16.01 -0.29 8.69
N ILE A 35 -15.31 -0.10 9.82
CA ILE A 35 -15.91 0.00 11.16
C ILE A 35 -16.84 1.24 11.23
N ALA A 36 -16.39 2.38 10.72
CA ALA A 36 -17.21 3.60 10.69
C ALA A 36 -18.52 3.40 9.92
N PHE A 37 -18.46 2.70 8.79
CA PHE A 37 -19.62 2.35 8.01
C PHE A 37 -20.58 1.41 8.76
N GLU A 38 -20.05 0.40 9.44
CA GLU A 38 -20.84 -0.52 10.27
C GLU A 38 -21.54 0.23 11.42
N ILE A 39 -20.87 1.19 12.06
CA ILE A 39 -21.47 2.04 13.10
C ILE A 39 -22.58 2.93 12.52
N ALA A 40 -22.37 3.51 11.33
CA ALA A 40 -23.37 4.34 10.66
C ALA A 40 -24.62 3.55 10.24
N GLY A 41 -24.47 2.24 10.03
CA GLY A 41 -25.59 1.35 9.71
C GLY A 41 -26.35 1.78 8.45
N GLY A 42 -27.68 1.76 8.54
CA GLY A 42 -28.55 2.11 7.42
C GLY A 42 -28.35 3.53 6.89
N LEU A 43 -28.00 4.49 7.73
CA LEU A 43 -27.71 5.88 7.32
C LEU A 43 -26.43 6.00 6.48
N GLY A 44 -25.44 5.15 6.72
CA GLY A 44 -24.24 5.08 5.90
C GLY A 44 -24.48 4.47 4.52
N ALA A 45 -25.48 3.60 4.39
CA ALA A 45 -25.83 2.93 3.13
C ALA A 45 -26.82 3.74 2.27
N ALA A 46 -27.76 4.46 2.90
CA ALA A 46 -28.84 5.21 2.25
C ALA A 46 -28.75 6.71 2.56
N TRP A 47 -27.56 7.28 2.35
CA TRP A 47 -27.28 8.70 2.62
C TRP A 47 -27.72 9.62 1.49
N THR A 48 -28.05 10.86 1.87
CA THR A 48 -28.27 12.00 0.96
C THR A 48 -27.19 13.05 1.18
N ALA A 49 -27.16 14.08 0.33
CA ALA A 49 -26.22 15.18 0.46
C ALA A 49 -26.27 15.89 1.84
N ASP A 50 -27.39 15.80 2.53
CA ASP A 50 -27.63 16.47 3.82
C ASP A 50 -27.34 15.59 5.04
N ASP A 51 -26.97 14.32 4.86
CA ASP A 51 -26.81 13.35 5.96
C ASP A 51 -25.48 13.49 6.75
N GLY A 52 -24.70 14.53 6.48
CA GLY A 52 -23.53 14.90 7.30
C GLY A 52 -22.54 13.74 7.51
N THR A 53 -22.28 13.41 8.78
CA THR A 53 -21.27 12.40 9.17
C THR A 53 -21.58 10.99 8.66
N ALA A 54 -22.85 10.60 8.61
CA ALA A 54 -23.25 9.27 8.13
C ALA A 54 -23.01 9.13 6.61
N GLY A 55 -23.27 10.20 5.84
CA GLY A 55 -22.96 10.26 4.43
C GLY A 55 -21.46 10.17 4.15
N HIS A 56 -20.64 10.85 4.95
CA HIS A 56 -19.18 10.73 4.88
C HIS A 56 -18.71 9.30 5.13
N ALA A 57 -19.25 8.61 6.12
CA ALA A 57 -18.91 7.21 6.38
C ALA A 57 -19.24 6.29 5.19
N GLY A 58 -20.33 6.55 4.48
CA GLY A 58 -20.69 5.84 3.25
C GLY A 58 -19.68 6.07 2.11
N ILE A 59 -19.30 7.34 1.87
CA ILE A 59 -18.31 7.72 0.86
C ILE A 59 -16.96 7.10 1.18
N ASP A 60 -16.49 7.24 2.42
CA ASP A 60 -15.20 6.72 2.87
C ASP A 60 -15.14 5.20 2.76
N PHE A 61 -16.25 4.51 3.03
CA PHE A 61 -16.35 3.07 2.82
C PHE A 61 -16.20 2.69 1.34
N LEU A 62 -16.85 3.39 0.42
CA LEU A 62 -16.69 3.15 -1.01
C LEU A 62 -15.26 3.40 -1.48
N MET A 63 -14.62 4.44 -0.96
CA MET A 63 -13.26 4.83 -1.35
C MET A 63 -12.15 4.12 -0.59
N ARG A 64 -12.46 3.28 0.42
CA ARG A 64 -11.48 2.70 1.34
C ARG A 64 -10.35 1.90 0.67
N GLN A 65 -10.61 1.28 -0.48
CA GLN A 65 -9.63 0.49 -1.19
C GLN A 65 -8.56 1.37 -1.90
N THR A 66 -8.87 2.63 -2.17
CA THR A 66 -7.91 3.52 -2.84
C THR A 66 -6.65 3.74 -2.02
N ALA A 67 -6.76 3.73 -0.68
CA ALA A 67 -5.62 3.84 0.22
C ALA A 67 -4.65 2.64 0.13
N GLN A 68 -5.12 1.49 -0.36
CA GLN A 68 -4.30 0.29 -0.53
C GLN A 68 -3.64 0.21 -1.92
N ILE A 69 -4.06 1.04 -2.87
CA ILE A 69 -3.61 1.00 -4.26
C ILE A 69 -2.83 2.27 -4.62
N GLY A 70 -3.33 3.44 -4.23
CA GLY A 70 -2.77 4.74 -4.56
C GLY A 70 -1.30 4.89 -4.11
N GLY A 71 -0.38 5.21 -5.06
CA GLY A 71 1.06 5.31 -4.81
C GLY A 71 1.79 3.97 -4.59
N GLY A 72 1.24 2.86 -5.06
CA GLY A 72 1.74 1.49 -4.91
C GLY A 72 0.85 0.64 -4.00
N THR A 73 0.69 -0.64 -4.30
CA THR A 73 -0.16 -1.54 -3.51
C THR A 73 0.42 -1.83 -2.13
N THR A 74 -0.42 -2.35 -1.22
CA THR A 74 0.05 -2.82 0.10
C THR A 74 1.05 -3.97 -0.02
N GLU A 75 0.95 -4.79 -1.06
CA GLU A 75 1.91 -5.84 -1.38
C GLU A 75 3.27 -5.25 -1.74
N MET A 76 3.30 -4.23 -2.58
CA MET A 76 4.53 -3.50 -2.91
C MET A 76 5.14 -2.83 -1.68
N ALA A 77 4.31 -2.27 -0.80
CA ALA A 77 4.79 -1.70 0.46
C ALA A 77 5.42 -2.77 1.37
N ARG A 78 4.83 -3.98 1.46
CA ARG A 78 5.42 -5.11 2.19
C ARG A 78 6.75 -5.54 1.61
N ASN A 79 6.88 -5.59 0.27
CA ASN A 79 8.15 -5.91 -0.39
C ASN A 79 9.22 -4.87 -0.06
N VAL A 80 8.89 -3.58 -0.12
CA VAL A 80 9.82 -2.51 0.26
C VAL A 80 10.26 -2.64 1.71
N VAL A 81 9.34 -2.91 2.64
CA VAL A 81 9.66 -3.12 4.07
C VAL A 81 10.55 -4.35 4.23
N SER A 82 10.24 -5.47 3.58
CA SER A 82 11.04 -6.70 3.70
C SER A 82 12.46 -6.51 3.16
N GLU A 83 12.60 -5.88 2.00
CA GLU A 83 13.90 -5.70 1.35
C GLU A 83 14.74 -4.61 2.03
N ARG A 84 14.16 -3.44 2.32
CA ARG A 84 14.90 -2.25 2.77
C ARG A 84 14.98 -2.10 4.28
N VAL A 85 13.96 -2.54 5.02
CA VAL A 85 13.93 -2.44 6.49
C VAL A 85 14.46 -3.70 7.13
N LEU A 86 13.99 -4.87 6.68
CA LEU A 86 14.36 -6.16 7.26
C LEU A 86 15.60 -6.78 6.61
N GLY A 87 16.12 -6.19 5.51
CA GLY A 87 17.31 -6.69 4.80
C GLY A 87 17.10 -8.08 4.17
N MET A 88 15.86 -8.46 3.87
CA MET A 88 15.56 -9.74 3.24
C MET A 88 16.02 -9.74 1.77
N PRO A 89 16.44 -10.90 1.25
CA PRO A 89 16.81 -11.01 -0.16
C PRO A 89 15.65 -10.62 -1.07
N ARG A 90 15.96 -9.84 -2.09
CA ARG A 90 14.98 -9.51 -3.13
C ARG A 90 14.58 -10.74 -3.92
N GLU A 91 13.31 -10.85 -4.28
CA GLU A 91 12.83 -11.90 -5.17
C GLU A 91 13.60 -11.89 -6.51
N ARG A 92 14.00 -13.08 -6.93
CA ARG A 92 14.75 -13.24 -8.17
C ARG A 92 13.83 -13.02 -9.37
N SER A 93 14.00 -11.91 -10.05
CA SER A 93 13.32 -11.65 -11.32
C SER A 93 14.05 -12.40 -12.44
N VAL A 94 13.32 -13.25 -13.15
CA VAL A 94 13.85 -14.03 -14.29
C VAL A 94 13.80 -13.24 -15.60
N ASP A 95 13.18 -12.06 -15.59
CA ASP A 95 12.86 -11.26 -16.77
C ASP A 95 13.52 -9.86 -16.77
N ARG A 96 14.36 -9.55 -15.75
CA ARG A 96 14.92 -8.21 -15.56
C ARG A 96 15.71 -7.67 -16.75
N ASP A 97 16.43 -8.54 -17.46
CA ASP A 97 17.33 -8.18 -18.55
C ASP A 97 16.86 -8.74 -19.91
N ILE A 98 15.59 -9.14 -19.98
CA ILE A 98 14.98 -9.71 -21.18
C ILE A 98 14.06 -8.68 -21.81
N ALA A 99 14.12 -8.50 -23.13
CA ALA A 99 13.17 -7.66 -23.85
C ALA A 99 11.75 -8.17 -23.64
N PHE A 100 10.77 -7.28 -23.46
CA PHE A 100 9.38 -7.64 -23.15
C PHE A 100 8.78 -8.72 -24.10
N ARG A 101 9.13 -8.67 -25.38
CA ARG A 101 8.70 -9.67 -26.38
C ARG A 101 9.20 -11.08 -26.10
N ASP A 102 10.34 -11.21 -25.40
CA ASP A 102 11.06 -12.46 -25.15
C ASP A 102 10.80 -13.00 -23.74
N VAL A 103 10.04 -12.25 -22.92
CA VAL A 103 9.65 -12.66 -21.57
C VAL A 103 8.76 -13.91 -21.65
N PRO A 104 9.10 -15.01 -20.91
CA PRO A 104 8.30 -16.22 -20.89
C PRO A 104 6.86 -15.91 -20.46
N ARG A 105 5.89 -16.21 -21.30
CA ARG A 105 4.47 -16.12 -20.96
C ARG A 105 4.04 -17.43 -20.33
N ASN A 106 3.11 -17.40 -19.38
CA ASN A 106 2.51 -18.58 -18.75
C ASN A 106 1.68 -19.46 -19.73
N ALA A 107 1.87 -19.28 -21.02
CA ALA A 107 1.32 -20.17 -22.03
C ALA A 107 2.08 -21.50 -21.93
N SER A 108 1.53 -22.44 -21.16
CA SER A 108 1.95 -23.83 -21.20
C SER A 108 1.96 -24.28 -22.65
N SER A 109 3.12 -24.59 -23.19
CA SER A 109 3.22 -25.45 -24.34
C SER A 109 2.61 -26.80 -23.96
N ARG A 110 1.32 -26.97 -24.18
CA ARG A 110 0.73 -28.32 -24.27
C ARG A 110 1.17 -28.90 -25.57
N SER A 111 2.23 -29.67 -25.53
CA SER A 111 2.49 -30.72 -26.55
C SER A 111 1.60 -31.90 -26.25
#